data_d077e3264b8f9e26b1248851b306410f
#
_entry.id   d077e3264b8f9e26b1248851b306410f
#
_cell.length_a   1.000
_cell.length_b   1.000
_cell.length_c   1.000
_cell.angle_alpha   90.00
_cell.angle_beta   90.00
_cell.angle_gamma   90.00
#
_symmetry.space_group_name_H-M   'P 1'
#
loop_
_entity.id
_entity.type
_entity.pdbx_description
1 polymer ?
#
loop_
_entity_poly.entity_id
_entity_poly.type
_entity_poly.pdbx_seq_one_letter_code
_entity_poly.pdbx_strand_id
1 'polypeptide(L)'
;GNETFGDWEIGHLDASGYAVKYLSFYEAMKEKDPTITFMVCGGDGDSISQEWNRKISEIIGDKMDVVCLHMYSQKEIQGEHDSRDIYYATAGSVKKYEGILNDSCETIRKSGNPAAMAAVTEYNVGTIIDSYREQTLEAAIFNAGMLNMFLRNTDKLAMCNLSDLVNGWPGGCIVSKDGHAFGTATYHVMSMYSGSRLKEVLDIDVFSPTYSTSEQIGNIEPLSGVPYVDAAACLDENGNTVIFALNRSCDQEAVLEIKYETPNKTVKKAEITTITSEKTSDMNTLPDESIVPAACMMQTQSGSVTLAKHSINRIVLLP
;
A
#
# COMPACT_ATOMS: atom_id res chain seq x y z
N GLY A 1 7.84 -19.48 8.11
CA GLY A 1 8.89 -19.30 7.10
C GLY A 1 8.49 -18.25 6.11
N ASN A 2 9.47 -17.66 5.41
CA ASN A 2 9.23 -16.71 4.35
C ASN A 2 8.73 -17.43 3.10
N GLU A 3 7.68 -16.93 2.45
CA GLU A 3 7.17 -17.38 1.14
C GLU A 3 7.28 -18.90 0.89
N THR A 4 6.97 -19.70 1.90
CA THR A 4 7.16 -21.16 1.82
C THR A 4 6.38 -21.86 0.72
N PHE A 5 5.43 -21.16 0.11
CA PHE A 5 4.71 -21.57 -1.11
C PHE A 5 5.60 -21.53 -2.37
N GLY A 6 6.66 -20.71 -2.38
CA GLY A 6 7.53 -20.48 -3.52
C GLY A 6 8.68 -21.50 -3.59
N ASP A 7 8.96 -22.03 -4.79
CA ASP A 7 10.06 -22.98 -5.04
C ASP A 7 11.45 -22.35 -4.98
N TRP A 8 11.53 -21.01 -4.94
CA TRP A 8 12.75 -20.25 -4.69
C TRP A 8 13.22 -20.28 -3.23
N GLU A 9 12.35 -20.69 -2.31
CA GLU A 9 12.68 -20.74 -0.88
C GLU A 9 13.23 -22.10 -0.47
N ILE A 10 14.32 -22.11 0.30
CA ILE A 10 14.94 -23.34 0.84
C ILE A 10 13.93 -24.14 1.68
N GLY A 11 12.99 -23.45 2.31
CA GLY A 11 11.95 -24.06 3.16
C GLY A 11 10.67 -24.43 2.42
N HIS A 12 10.69 -24.46 1.07
CA HIS A 12 9.51 -24.72 0.24
C HIS A 12 8.75 -25.98 0.66
N LEU A 13 7.43 -25.83 0.75
CA LEU A 13 6.49 -26.90 1.07
C LEU A 13 5.18 -26.63 0.32
N ASP A 14 4.42 -27.67 0.07
CA ASP A 14 3.01 -27.48 -0.28
C ASP A 14 2.19 -26.99 0.93
N ALA A 15 0.98 -26.51 0.71
CA ALA A 15 0.14 -25.95 1.75
C ALA A 15 -0.14 -26.94 2.91
N SER A 16 -0.29 -28.23 2.58
CA SER A 16 -0.55 -29.27 3.58
C SER A 16 0.70 -29.55 4.44
N GLY A 17 1.85 -29.68 3.80
CA GLY A 17 3.13 -29.86 4.50
C GLY A 17 3.48 -28.68 5.38
N TYR A 18 3.24 -27.45 4.88
CA TYR A 18 3.41 -26.24 5.67
C TYR A 18 2.48 -26.21 6.89
N ALA A 19 1.19 -26.49 6.71
CA ALA A 19 0.23 -26.47 7.82
C ALA A 19 0.56 -27.50 8.91
N VAL A 20 0.98 -28.71 8.55
CA VAL A 20 1.42 -29.73 9.51
C VAL A 20 2.67 -29.26 10.26
N LYS A 21 3.65 -28.71 9.56
CA LYS A 21 4.86 -28.17 10.17
C LYS A 21 4.55 -26.98 11.09
N TYR A 22 3.69 -26.07 10.67
CA TYR A 22 3.22 -24.95 11.49
C TYR A 22 2.60 -25.44 12.80
N LEU A 23 1.68 -26.41 12.75
CA LEU A 23 1.02 -26.95 13.94
C LEU A 23 2.02 -27.55 14.94
N SER A 24 3.07 -28.23 14.46
CA SER A 24 4.11 -28.75 15.33
C SER A 24 4.89 -27.67 16.08
N PHE A 25 5.19 -26.54 15.40
CA PHE A 25 5.79 -25.38 16.05
C PHE A 25 4.81 -24.67 16.99
N TYR A 26 3.56 -24.52 16.57
CA TYR A 26 2.51 -23.92 17.39
C TYR A 26 2.40 -24.62 18.75
N GLU A 27 2.24 -25.94 18.77
CA GLU A 27 2.10 -26.71 20.01
C GLU A 27 3.33 -26.57 20.92
N ALA A 28 4.54 -26.72 20.35
CA ALA A 28 5.79 -26.63 21.11
C ALA A 28 6.01 -25.20 21.67
N MET A 29 5.68 -24.17 20.93
CA MET A 29 5.87 -22.78 21.37
C MET A 29 4.79 -22.36 22.38
N LYS A 30 3.53 -22.73 22.18
CA LYS A 30 2.45 -22.46 23.15
C LYS A 30 2.66 -23.19 24.48
N GLU A 31 3.30 -24.35 24.48
CA GLU A 31 3.70 -25.02 25.71
C GLU A 31 4.69 -24.22 26.55
N LYS A 32 5.59 -23.48 25.88
CA LYS A 32 6.59 -22.63 26.54
C LYS A 32 6.05 -21.26 26.91
N ASP A 33 5.28 -20.65 26.04
CA ASP A 33 4.66 -19.35 26.26
C ASP A 33 3.27 -19.29 25.63
N PRO A 34 2.20 -19.44 26.42
CA PRO A 34 0.84 -19.42 25.90
C PRO A 34 0.38 -18.02 25.44
N THR A 35 1.14 -16.97 25.72
CA THR A 35 0.75 -15.57 25.41
C THR A 35 1.14 -15.12 24.00
N ILE A 36 2.04 -15.84 23.32
CA ILE A 36 2.54 -15.44 22.00
C ILE A 36 1.45 -15.51 20.93
N THR A 37 1.48 -14.53 20.05
CA THR A 37 0.64 -14.46 18.85
C THR A 37 1.37 -15.11 17.68
N PHE A 38 0.65 -15.87 16.87
CA PHE A 38 1.22 -16.57 15.73
C PHE A 38 0.83 -15.94 14.41
N MET A 39 1.83 -15.78 13.55
CA MET A 39 1.66 -15.37 12.19
C MET A 39 1.92 -16.56 11.25
N VAL A 40 0.98 -16.86 10.37
CA VAL A 40 1.13 -17.89 9.34
C VAL A 40 1.59 -17.26 8.02
N CYS A 41 2.42 -18.00 7.28
CA CYS A 41 2.75 -17.63 5.92
C CYS A 41 1.49 -17.76 5.05
N GLY A 42 0.98 -16.63 4.57
CA GLY A 42 -0.06 -16.56 3.55
C GLY A 42 0.54 -16.47 2.15
N GLY A 43 -0.31 -16.30 1.16
CA GLY A 43 0.13 -16.18 -0.22
C GLY A 43 0.53 -14.76 -0.62
N ASP A 44 1.00 -14.61 -1.84
CA ASP A 44 1.57 -13.37 -2.39
C ASP A 44 0.58 -12.51 -3.21
N GLY A 45 -0.69 -12.77 -3.10
CA GLY A 45 -1.68 -11.97 -3.81
C GLY A 45 -2.06 -12.44 -5.21
N ASP A 46 -1.56 -13.57 -5.66
CA ASP A 46 -1.94 -14.18 -6.94
C ASP A 46 -2.98 -15.31 -6.76
N SER A 47 -3.51 -15.88 -7.84
CA SER A 47 -4.53 -16.93 -7.78
C SER A 47 -4.09 -18.17 -6.98
N ILE A 48 -2.80 -18.49 -7.00
CA ILE A 48 -2.19 -19.57 -6.20
C ILE A 48 -2.33 -19.27 -4.71
N SER A 49 -2.28 -18.01 -4.33
CA SER A 49 -2.39 -17.56 -2.94
C SER A 49 -3.76 -17.81 -2.34
N GLN A 50 -4.81 -17.68 -3.10
CA GLN A 50 -6.17 -17.95 -2.61
C GLN A 50 -6.35 -19.43 -2.29
N GLU A 51 -5.85 -20.31 -3.14
CA GLU A 51 -5.86 -21.76 -2.87
C GLU A 51 -4.98 -22.11 -1.67
N TRP A 52 -3.79 -21.51 -1.57
CA TRP A 52 -2.90 -21.68 -0.42
C TRP A 52 -3.60 -21.26 0.87
N ASN A 53 -4.12 -20.04 0.94
CA ASN A 53 -4.79 -19.49 2.11
C ASN A 53 -5.99 -20.35 2.53
N ARG A 54 -6.80 -20.81 1.56
CA ARG A 54 -7.92 -21.71 1.83
C ARG A 54 -7.45 -23.02 2.41
N LYS A 55 -6.43 -23.66 1.83
CA LYS A 55 -5.92 -24.96 2.27
C LYS A 55 -5.28 -24.92 3.65
N ILE A 56 -4.45 -23.91 3.95
CA ILE A 56 -3.87 -23.78 5.28
C ILE A 56 -4.97 -23.48 6.32
N SER A 57 -5.99 -22.68 5.96
CA SER A 57 -7.11 -22.39 6.85
C SER A 57 -7.92 -23.63 7.22
N GLU A 58 -8.16 -24.53 6.28
CA GLU A 58 -8.87 -25.79 6.51
C GLU A 58 -8.13 -26.71 7.50
N ILE A 59 -6.80 -26.69 7.52
CA ILE A 59 -5.98 -27.57 8.35
C ILE A 59 -5.65 -26.94 9.70
N ILE A 60 -5.29 -25.67 9.72
CA ILE A 60 -4.83 -24.97 10.93
C ILE A 60 -6.01 -24.50 11.78
N GLY A 61 -7.12 -24.08 11.14
CA GLY A 61 -8.35 -23.71 11.82
C GLY A 61 -8.18 -22.47 12.71
N ASP A 62 -8.66 -22.57 13.93
CA ASP A 62 -8.68 -21.50 14.93
C ASP A 62 -7.30 -21.13 15.52
N LYS A 63 -6.25 -21.86 15.16
CA LYS A 63 -4.88 -21.61 15.61
C LYS A 63 -4.12 -20.59 14.78
N MET A 64 -4.79 -19.85 13.89
CA MET A 64 -4.24 -18.73 13.14
C MET A 64 -4.68 -17.41 13.78
N ASP A 65 -3.72 -16.62 14.28
CA ASP A 65 -4.00 -15.29 14.80
C ASP A 65 -3.86 -14.24 13.69
N VAL A 66 -2.84 -14.35 12.85
CA VAL A 66 -2.53 -13.42 11.76
C VAL A 66 -2.06 -14.17 10.53
N VAL A 67 -2.51 -13.76 9.35
CA VAL A 67 -1.97 -14.24 8.06
C VAL A 67 -1.08 -13.19 7.44
N CYS A 68 0.14 -13.59 7.05
CA CYS A 68 1.06 -12.72 6.33
C CYS A 68 0.74 -12.73 4.83
N LEU A 69 0.71 -11.56 4.23
CA LEU A 69 0.50 -11.36 2.80
C LEU A 69 1.65 -10.54 2.21
N HIS A 70 2.11 -10.89 1.01
CA HIS A 70 3.07 -10.12 0.24
C HIS A 70 2.37 -9.54 -1.00
N MET A 71 2.60 -8.27 -1.30
CA MET A 71 1.86 -7.53 -2.33
C MET A 71 2.82 -6.72 -3.20
N TYR A 72 3.38 -7.36 -4.22
CA TYR A 72 4.30 -6.71 -5.17
C TYR A 72 3.61 -6.46 -6.52
N SER A 73 3.59 -5.20 -6.94
CA SER A 73 3.11 -4.79 -8.26
C SER A 73 4.22 -4.86 -9.31
N GLN A 74 3.88 -5.00 -10.56
CA GLN A 74 4.82 -5.06 -11.71
C GLN A 74 5.77 -6.27 -11.72
N LYS A 75 5.47 -7.35 -11.04
CA LYS A 75 6.25 -8.58 -11.20
C LYS A 75 6.22 -9.05 -12.67
N GLU A 76 7.38 -9.41 -13.19
CA GLU A 76 7.51 -10.13 -14.47
C GLU A 76 6.90 -9.39 -15.68
N ILE A 77 7.06 -8.06 -15.78
CA ILE A 77 6.69 -7.35 -17.01
C ILE A 77 7.47 -7.92 -18.17
N GLN A 78 6.78 -8.49 -19.16
CA GLN A 78 7.36 -9.04 -20.37
C GLN A 78 6.86 -8.28 -21.59
N GLY A 79 7.74 -8.09 -22.56
CA GLY A 79 7.40 -7.38 -23.80
C GLY A 79 7.53 -5.85 -23.68
N GLU A 80 7.10 -5.17 -24.74
CA GLU A 80 7.10 -3.72 -24.81
C GLU A 80 5.69 -3.21 -24.48
N HIS A 81 5.59 -2.35 -23.48
CA HIS A 81 4.38 -1.66 -23.09
C HIS A 81 4.61 -0.15 -23.06
N ASP A 82 3.57 0.62 -23.33
CA ASP A 82 3.63 2.06 -23.16
C ASP A 82 3.83 2.42 -21.67
N SER A 83 4.70 3.36 -21.38
CA SER A 83 4.99 3.78 -20.01
C SER A 83 3.75 4.27 -19.26
N ARG A 84 2.80 4.84 -19.99
CA ARG A 84 1.53 5.30 -19.44
C ARG A 84 0.63 4.13 -19.02
N ASP A 85 0.62 3.05 -19.81
CA ASP A 85 -0.17 1.86 -19.49
C ASP A 85 0.41 1.15 -18.27
N ILE A 86 1.74 1.03 -18.19
CA ILE A 86 2.43 0.52 -16.98
C ILE A 86 2.06 1.37 -15.76
N TYR A 87 2.15 2.69 -15.88
CA TYR A 87 1.81 3.60 -14.77
C TYR A 87 0.36 3.42 -14.28
N TYR A 88 -0.62 3.42 -15.19
CA TYR A 88 -2.02 3.28 -14.79
C TYR A 88 -2.34 1.90 -14.23
N ALA A 89 -1.73 0.84 -14.76
CA ALA A 89 -1.84 -0.50 -14.19
C ALA A 89 -1.26 -0.53 -12.78
N THR A 90 -0.07 -0.01 -12.58
CA THR A 90 0.61 0.04 -11.28
C THR A 90 -0.17 0.83 -10.26
N ALA A 91 -0.50 2.09 -10.57
CA ALA A 91 -1.25 2.95 -9.66
C ALA A 91 -2.66 2.41 -9.34
N GLY A 92 -3.25 1.67 -10.27
CA GLY A 92 -4.57 1.04 -10.11
C GLY A 92 -4.54 -0.31 -9.40
N SER A 93 -3.41 -0.99 -9.36
CA SER A 93 -3.30 -2.35 -8.78
C SER A 93 -3.61 -2.40 -7.28
N VAL A 94 -3.58 -1.27 -6.59
CA VAL A 94 -4.06 -1.13 -5.21
C VAL A 94 -5.47 -1.71 -5.05
N LYS A 95 -6.35 -1.54 -6.04
CA LYS A 95 -7.70 -2.12 -6.04
C LYS A 95 -7.69 -3.65 -6.03
N LYS A 96 -6.74 -4.28 -6.76
CA LYS A 96 -6.52 -5.72 -6.73
C LYS A 96 -6.12 -6.16 -5.31
N TYR A 97 -5.17 -5.48 -4.70
CA TYR A 97 -4.65 -5.84 -3.37
C TYR A 97 -5.68 -5.62 -2.25
N GLU A 98 -6.53 -4.63 -2.37
CA GLU A 98 -7.66 -4.45 -1.45
C GLU A 98 -8.65 -5.61 -1.54
N GLY A 99 -8.92 -6.13 -2.74
CA GLY A 99 -9.71 -7.34 -2.95
C GLY A 99 -9.07 -8.56 -2.29
N ILE A 100 -7.77 -8.78 -2.50
CA ILE A 100 -7.02 -9.89 -1.91
C ILE A 100 -7.00 -9.84 -0.38
N LEU A 101 -6.81 -8.65 0.20
CA LEU A 101 -6.88 -8.45 1.64
C LEU A 101 -8.25 -8.87 2.19
N ASN A 102 -9.32 -8.43 1.54
CA ASN A 102 -10.69 -8.74 1.96
C ASN A 102 -10.97 -10.24 1.87
N ASP A 103 -10.65 -10.87 0.75
CA ASP A 103 -10.86 -12.31 0.53
C ASP A 103 -10.04 -13.16 1.50
N SER A 104 -8.79 -12.79 1.77
CA SER A 104 -7.92 -13.47 2.72
C SER A 104 -8.47 -13.38 4.15
N CYS A 105 -8.86 -12.19 4.60
CA CYS A 105 -9.46 -12.00 5.92
C CYS A 105 -10.77 -12.79 6.06
N GLU A 106 -11.63 -12.78 5.05
CA GLU A 106 -12.87 -13.53 5.06
C GLU A 106 -12.63 -15.04 5.15
N THR A 107 -11.68 -15.57 4.36
CA THR A 107 -11.32 -16.98 4.35
C THR A 107 -10.83 -17.44 5.72
N ILE A 108 -9.94 -16.67 6.33
CA ILE A 108 -9.35 -17.03 7.63
C ILE A 108 -10.38 -16.93 8.75
N ARG A 109 -11.19 -15.89 8.78
CA ARG A 109 -12.22 -15.71 9.81
C ARG A 109 -13.28 -16.80 9.77
N LYS A 110 -13.58 -17.33 8.59
CA LYS A 110 -14.49 -18.48 8.42
C LYS A 110 -13.89 -19.79 8.90
N SER A 111 -12.58 -19.93 9.02
CA SER A 111 -11.90 -21.18 9.41
C SER A 111 -11.91 -21.48 10.91
N GLY A 112 -12.42 -20.57 11.73
CA GLY A 112 -12.61 -20.81 13.16
C GLY A 112 -12.08 -19.71 14.10
N ASN A 113 -11.30 -18.74 13.62
CA ASN A 113 -10.90 -17.57 14.39
C ASN A 113 -11.48 -16.28 13.82
N PRO A 114 -12.66 -15.84 14.27
CA PRO A 114 -13.30 -14.62 13.74
C PRO A 114 -12.53 -13.33 14.07
N ALA A 115 -11.58 -13.38 15.01
CA ALA A 115 -10.73 -12.26 15.38
C ALA A 115 -9.39 -12.23 14.59
N ALA A 116 -9.14 -13.21 13.70
CA ALA A 116 -7.93 -13.25 12.92
C ALA A 116 -7.79 -12.01 12.02
N MET A 117 -6.56 -11.52 11.91
CA MET A 117 -6.19 -10.35 11.13
C MET A 117 -5.23 -10.73 10.00
N ALA A 118 -5.05 -9.84 9.05
CA ALA A 118 -3.96 -9.93 8.08
C ALA A 118 -2.76 -9.06 8.52
N ALA A 119 -1.58 -9.40 8.03
CA ALA A 119 -0.41 -8.53 8.05
C ALA A 119 0.16 -8.48 6.63
N VAL A 120 0.27 -7.30 6.05
CA VAL A 120 1.02 -7.14 4.81
C VAL A 120 2.48 -6.96 5.18
N THR A 121 3.20 -8.08 5.22
CA THR A 121 4.58 -8.10 5.72
C THR A 121 5.59 -7.65 4.69
N GLU A 122 5.20 -7.65 3.41
CA GLU A 122 5.98 -7.07 2.32
C GLU A 122 5.04 -6.43 1.27
N TYR A 123 5.35 -5.22 0.86
CA TYR A 123 4.72 -4.61 -0.32
C TYR A 123 5.66 -3.60 -0.97
N ASN A 124 5.66 -3.53 -2.28
CA ASN A 124 6.32 -2.51 -3.09
C ASN A 124 5.97 -2.71 -4.58
N VAL A 125 6.55 -1.86 -5.43
CA VAL A 125 6.72 -2.16 -6.85
C VAL A 125 7.93 -3.09 -6.97
N GLY A 126 7.73 -4.27 -7.55
CA GLY A 126 8.76 -5.32 -7.62
C GLY A 126 9.08 -5.70 -9.06
N THR A 127 9.94 -4.96 -9.74
CA THR A 127 10.46 -5.34 -11.04
C THR A 127 11.70 -6.20 -10.90
N ILE A 128 11.71 -7.36 -11.54
CA ILE A 128 12.81 -8.33 -11.44
C ILE A 128 14.00 -7.96 -12.36
N ILE A 129 13.80 -7.10 -13.37
CA ILE A 129 14.81 -6.87 -14.41
C ILE A 129 15.06 -5.37 -14.59
N ASP A 130 16.29 -4.93 -14.26
CA ASP A 130 16.96 -3.68 -14.67
C ASP A 130 16.11 -2.40 -14.76
N SER A 131 15.01 -2.33 -14.03
CA SER A 131 14.24 -1.12 -13.96
C SER A 131 14.40 -0.51 -12.57
N TYR A 132 14.77 0.73 -12.53
CA TYR A 132 14.75 1.54 -11.31
C TYR A 132 13.33 2.05 -11.01
N ARG A 133 12.30 1.34 -11.48
CA ARG A 133 10.89 1.78 -11.36
C ARG A 133 10.47 1.90 -9.91
N GLU A 134 10.98 1.04 -9.03
CA GLU A 134 10.76 1.09 -7.58
C GLU A 134 11.23 2.38 -6.91
N GLN A 135 12.10 3.14 -7.57
CA GLN A 135 12.64 4.42 -7.07
C GLN A 135 11.91 5.64 -7.64
N THR A 136 11.01 5.45 -8.60
CA THR A 136 10.33 6.53 -9.32
C THR A 136 9.14 7.11 -8.55
N LEU A 137 8.63 8.25 -9.02
CA LEU A 137 7.38 8.81 -8.54
C LEU A 137 6.20 7.85 -8.77
N GLU A 138 6.22 7.02 -9.81
CA GLU A 138 5.22 5.98 -10.06
C GLU A 138 5.09 5.02 -8.88
N ALA A 139 6.23 4.51 -8.39
CA ALA A 139 6.26 3.64 -7.21
C ALA A 139 5.77 4.36 -5.95
N ALA A 140 6.13 5.63 -5.79
CA ALA A 140 5.66 6.43 -4.67
C ALA A 140 4.12 6.61 -4.68
N ILE A 141 3.51 6.80 -5.86
CA ILE A 141 2.05 6.89 -6.01
C ILE A 141 1.39 5.54 -5.67
N PHE A 142 1.96 4.41 -6.13
CA PHE A 142 1.49 3.08 -5.73
C PHE A 142 1.58 2.90 -4.22
N ASN A 143 2.73 3.16 -3.62
CA ASN A 143 2.95 2.99 -2.19
C ASN A 143 2.04 3.91 -1.34
N ALA A 144 1.80 5.15 -1.77
CA ALA A 144 0.82 6.04 -1.13
C ALA A 144 -0.62 5.50 -1.24
N GLY A 145 -0.98 4.91 -2.38
CA GLY A 145 -2.26 4.23 -2.55
C GLY A 145 -2.41 3.03 -1.62
N MET A 146 -1.34 2.23 -1.45
CA MET A 146 -1.31 1.14 -0.48
C MET A 146 -1.50 1.65 0.95
N LEU A 147 -0.82 2.73 1.34
CA LEU A 147 -0.98 3.34 2.66
C LEU A 147 -2.41 3.85 2.89
N ASN A 148 -3.05 4.47 1.89
CA ASN A 148 -4.46 4.86 1.98
C ASN A 148 -5.37 3.64 2.15
N MET A 149 -5.13 2.57 1.39
CA MET A 149 -5.87 1.32 1.51
C MET A 149 -5.68 0.71 2.89
N PHE A 150 -4.47 0.71 3.44
CA PHE A 150 -4.21 0.21 4.80
C PHE A 150 -4.95 1.03 5.87
N LEU A 151 -4.96 2.35 5.75
CA LEU A 151 -5.71 3.21 6.67
C LEU A 151 -7.22 2.89 6.64
N ARG A 152 -7.80 2.69 5.47
CA ARG A 152 -9.24 2.33 5.35
C ARG A 152 -9.57 0.93 5.86
N ASN A 153 -8.58 0.06 6.05
CA ASN A 153 -8.77 -1.34 6.46
C ASN A 153 -8.07 -1.68 7.79
N THR A 154 -7.93 -0.71 8.69
CA THR A 154 -7.28 -0.91 10.01
C THR A 154 -8.00 -1.92 10.90
N ASP A 155 -9.28 -2.20 10.66
CA ASP A 155 -10.06 -3.25 11.32
C ASP A 155 -9.66 -4.68 10.90
N LYS A 156 -8.88 -4.82 9.82
CA LYS A 156 -8.42 -6.09 9.25
C LYS A 156 -6.92 -6.31 9.36
N LEU A 157 -6.16 -5.25 9.60
CA LEU A 157 -4.69 -5.24 9.50
C LEU A 157 -4.02 -5.13 10.86
N ALA A 158 -3.12 -6.07 11.16
CA ALA A 158 -2.25 -6.04 12.33
C ALA A 158 -1.01 -5.15 12.09
N MET A 159 -0.44 -5.22 10.88
CA MET A 159 0.72 -4.41 10.49
C MET A 159 0.89 -4.36 8.97
N CYS A 160 1.69 -3.39 8.49
CA CYS A 160 2.08 -3.24 7.09
C CYS A 160 3.53 -2.78 7.03
N ASN A 161 4.36 -3.51 6.29
CA ASN A 161 5.80 -3.24 6.17
C ASN A 161 6.17 -3.04 4.70
N LEU A 162 6.78 -1.91 4.39
CA LEU A 162 7.38 -1.70 3.07
C LEU A 162 8.64 -2.57 2.95
N SER A 163 8.81 -3.22 1.82
CA SER A 163 10.01 -3.98 1.48
C SER A 163 10.76 -3.26 0.34
N ASP A 164 12.00 -2.76 0.51
CA ASP A 164 12.83 -2.81 1.71
C ASP A 164 13.14 -1.38 2.21
N LEU A 165 13.80 -1.27 3.37
CA LEU A 165 14.16 0.06 3.90
C LEU A 165 15.36 0.66 3.17
N VAL A 166 16.46 -0.09 3.03
CA VAL A 166 17.70 0.39 2.40
C VAL A 166 18.19 -0.64 1.39
N ASN A 167 18.37 -0.23 0.14
CA ASN A 167 18.98 -0.98 -0.96
C ASN A 167 18.41 -2.39 -1.24
N GLY A 168 17.45 -2.86 -0.58
CA GLY A 168 16.98 -4.24 -0.69
C GLY A 168 16.41 -4.61 -2.07
N TRP A 169 15.94 -5.81 -2.22
CA TRP A 169 15.11 -6.22 -3.35
C TRP A 169 13.65 -5.87 -3.03
N PRO A 170 12.95 -5.20 -3.91
CA PRO A 170 13.24 -4.75 -5.27
C PRO A 170 13.95 -3.38 -5.35
N GLY A 171 14.34 -2.80 -4.29
CA GLY A 171 14.96 -1.47 -4.16
C GLY A 171 14.45 -0.79 -2.90
N GLY A 172 15.26 -0.09 -2.14
CA GLY A 172 14.88 0.48 -0.85
C GLY A 172 14.16 1.82 -0.95
N CYS A 173 13.50 2.22 0.13
CA CYS A 173 13.10 3.62 0.33
C CYS A 173 14.31 4.55 0.30
N ILE A 174 15.44 4.09 0.85
CA ILE A 174 16.70 4.80 0.93
C ILE A 174 17.70 4.07 0.03
N VAL A 175 18.33 4.81 -0.85
CA VAL A 175 19.44 4.31 -1.66
C VAL A 175 20.75 4.74 -0.99
N SER A 176 21.63 3.78 -0.71
CA SER A 176 22.96 4.01 -0.17
C SER A 176 24.01 3.41 -1.10
N LYS A 177 24.91 4.25 -1.62
CA LYS A 177 25.98 3.86 -2.54
C LYS A 177 27.20 4.75 -2.37
N ASP A 178 28.39 4.16 -2.39
CA ASP A 178 29.69 4.85 -2.36
C ASP A 178 29.84 5.86 -1.20
N GLY A 179 29.30 5.52 -0.02
CA GLY A 179 29.36 6.37 1.18
C GLY A 179 28.36 7.52 1.20
N HIS A 180 27.44 7.58 0.24
CA HIS A 180 26.35 8.54 0.17
C HIS A 180 25.01 7.83 0.32
N ALA A 181 23.98 8.56 0.78
CA ALA A 181 22.62 8.06 0.86
C ALA A 181 21.64 9.17 0.50
N PHE A 182 20.51 8.78 -0.12
CA PHE A 182 19.39 9.70 -0.40
C PHE A 182 18.06 8.98 -0.26
N GLY A 183 17.01 9.77 -0.02
CA GLY A 183 15.62 9.27 0.01
C GLY A 183 15.02 9.20 -1.38
N THR A 184 14.39 8.09 -1.72
CA THR A 184 13.56 7.99 -2.92
C THR A 184 12.25 8.77 -2.73
N ALA A 185 11.45 8.93 -3.79
CA ALA A 185 10.11 9.50 -3.66
C ALA A 185 9.25 8.73 -2.62
N THR A 186 9.39 7.40 -2.57
CA THR A 186 8.73 6.54 -1.56
C THR A 186 9.17 6.85 -0.13
N TYR A 187 10.46 7.16 0.11
CA TYR A 187 10.92 7.61 1.42
C TYR A 187 10.16 8.85 1.91
N HIS A 188 9.98 9.82 1.05
CA HIS A 188 9.26 11.05 1.39
C HIS A 188 7.77 10.78 1.65
N VAL A 189 7.15 9.86 0.93
CA VAL A 189 5.78 9.39 1.21
C VAL A 189 5.71 8.75 2.59
N MET A 190 6.56 7.76 2.89
CA MET A 190 6.58 7.08 4.18
C MET A 190 6.80 8.06 5.33
N SER A 191 7.72 9.02 5.15
CA SER A 191 7.99 10.08 6.12
C SER A 191 6.80 11.00 6.34
N MET A 192 6.06 11.35 5.27
CA MET A 192 4.87 12.19 5.33
C MET A 192 3.72 11.52 6.11
N TYR A 193 3.49 10.22 5.87
CA TYR A 193 2.46 9.47 6.62
C TYR A 193 2.87 9.25 8.07
N SER A 194 4.07 8.74 8.34
CA SER A 194 4.54 8.46 9.71
C SER A 194 4.67 9.72 10.56
N GLY A 195 5.12 10.83 9.96
CA GLY A 195 5.24 12.13 10.63
C GLY A 195 3.91 12.78 10.97
N SER A 196 2.79 12.30 10.44
CA SER A 196 1.46 12.89 10.69
C SER A 196 0.82 12.48 12.02
N ARG A 197 1.43 11.56 12.77
CA ARG A 197 1.00 11.14 14.12
C ARG A 197 -0.50 10.86 14.22
N LEU A 198 -0.98 10.04 13.31
CA LEU A 198 -2.40 9.68 13.18
C LEU A 198 -2.89 8.90 14.39
N LYS A 199 -4.14 9.13 14.79
CA LYS A 199 -4.78 8.45 15.94
C LYS A 199 -6.05 7.72 15.59
N GLU A 200 -6.86 8.27 14.71
CA GLU A 200 -8.18 7.75 14.39
C GLU A 200 -8.42 7.88 12.91
N VAL A 201 -8.89 6.82 12.28
CA VAL A 201 -9.30 6.83 10.87
C VAL A 201 -10.74 7.34 10.80
N LEU A 202 -10.99 8.26 9.88
CA LEU A 202 -12.32 8.79 9.61
C LEU A 202 -12.95 8.05 8.43
N ASP A 203 -14.23 7.78 8.56
CA ASP A 203 -15.02 7.28 7.44
C ASP A 203 -15.29 8.42 6.44
N ILE A 204 -14.99 8.19 5.16
CA ILE A 204 -15.15 9.17 4.10
C ILE A 204 -15.69 8.53 2.82
N ASP A 205 -16.53 9.26 2.11
CA ASP A 205 -16.92 8.95 0.74
C ASP A 205 -16.06 9.73 -0.25
N VAL A 206 -15.49 9.04 -1.24
CA VAL A 206 -14.70 9.64 -2.32
C VAL A 206 -15.40 9.44 -3.66
N PHE A 207 -15.83 10.53 -4.28
CA PHE A 207 -16.44 10.53 -5.61
C PHE A 207 -15.44 11.03 -6.64
N SER A 208 -15.06 10.19 -7.58
CA SER A 208 -14.08 10.50 -8.62
C SER A 208 -14.45 9.87 -9.95
N PRO A 209 -14.18 10.51 -11.07
CA PRO A 209 -14.12 9.83 -12.35
C PRO A 209 -13.15 8.63 -12.28
N THR A 210 -13.39 7.62 -13.13
CA THR A 210 -12.61 6.39 -13.13
C THR A 210 -11.96 6.14 -14.48
N TYR A 211 -10.91 5.32 -14.47
CA TYR A 211 -10.28 4.78 -15.66
C TYR A 211 -10.27 3.24 -15.64
N SER A 212 -9.92 2.65 -16.76
CA SER A 212 -9.71 1.21 -16.91
C SER A 212 -8.44 0.96 -17.70
N THR A 213 -7.81 -0.19 -17.49
CA THR A 213 -6.69 -0.68 -18.29
C THR A 213 -7.14 -1.86 -19.13
N SER A 214 -6.59 -2.04 -20.33
CA SER A 214 -7.02 -3.06 -21.28
C SER A 214 -6.06 -4.25 -21.40
N GLU A 215 -4.82 -4.08 -20.93
CA GLU A 215 -3.76 -5.08 -21.07
C GLU A 215 -3.31 -5.60 -19.71
N GLN A 216 -2.85 -6.84 -19.72
CA GLN A 216 -2.13 -7.38 -18.57
C GLN A 216 -0.72 -6.81 -18.54
N ILE A 217 -0.30 -6.26 -17.42
CA ILE A 217 1.04 -5.72 -17.20
C ILE A 217 1.71 -6.49 -16.06
N GLY A 218 2.63 -7.38 -16.41
CA GLY A 218 3.23 -8.30 -15.44
C GLY A 218 2.14 -9.12 -14.72
N ASN A 219 2.12 -9.06 -13.41
CA ASN A 219 1.11 -9.72 -12.56
C ASN A 219 -0.19 -8.91 -12.36
N ILE A 220 -0.37 -7.81 -13.10
CA ILE A 220 -1.56 -6.97 -12.99
C ILE A 220 -2.49 -7.26 -14.16
N GLU A 221 -3.61 -7.90 -13.88
CA GLU A 221 -4.71 -8.11 -14.83
C GLU A 221 -5.35 -6.78 -15.26
N PRO A 222 -6.06 -6.74 -16.39
CA PRO A 222 -6.84 -5.56 -16.78
C PRO A 222 -7.76 -5.08 -15.65
N LEU A 223 -7.68 -3.80 -15.35
CA LEU A 223 -8.42 -3.16 -14.27
C LEU A 223 -9.63 -2.40 -14.82
N SER A 224 -10.72 -2.34 -14.05
CA SER A 224 -11.89 -1.54 -14.39
C SER A 224 -12.34 -0.68 -13.23
N GLY A 225 -12.83 0.55 -13.55
CA GLY A 225 -13.40 1.44 -12.56
C GLY A 225 -12.41 1.86 -11.46
N VAL A 226 -11.16 2.15 -11.83
CA VAL A 226 -10.15 2.66 -10.90
C VAL A 226 -10.34 4.18 -10.75
N PRO A 227 -10.54 4.72 -9.55
CA PRO A 227 -10.72 6.17 -9.37
C PRO A 227 -9.42 6.92 -9.69
N TYR A 228 -9.55 8.06 -10.38
CA TYR A 228 -8.40 8.96 -10.58
C TYR A 228 -7.95 9.60 -9.26
N VAL A 229 -8.89 9.98 -8.41
CA VAL A 229 -8.60 10.50 -7.08
C VAL A 229 -8.90 9.43 -6.04
N ASP A 230 -7.93 9.15 -5.18
CA ASP A 230 -8.04 8.28 -4.02
C ASP A 230 -7.71 9.06 -2.75
N ALA A 231 -8.38 8.76 -1.64
CA ALA A 231 -8.10 9.42 -0.39
C ALA A 231 -8.33 8.52 0.83
N ALA A 232 -7.65 8.88 1.91
CA ALA A 232 -7.94 8.44 3.27
C ALA A 232 -7.90 9.66 4.20
N ALA A 233 -8.70 9.67 5.25
CA ALA A 233 -8.74 10.74 6.23
C ALA A 233 -8.59 10.21 7.65
N CYS A 234 -7.90 10.97 8.48
CA CYS A 234 -7.64 10.63 9.88
C CYS A 234 -7.72 11.88 10.76
N LEU A 235 -7.83 11.68 12.06
CA LEU A 235 -7.47 12.68 13.06
C LEU A 235 -6.02 12.49 13.49
N ASP A 236 -5.28 13.60 13.63
CA ASP A 236 -3.96 13.60 14.26
C ASP A 236 -4.03 13.67 15.80
N GLU A 237 -2.88 13.68 16.47
CA GLU A 237 -2.80 13.79 17.94
C GLU A 237 -3.38 15.11 18.50
N ASN A 238 -3.52 16.14 17.66
CA ASN A 238 -4.07 17.45 18.05
C ASN A 238 -5.56 17.58 17.69
N GLY A 239 -6.16 16.55 17.09
CA GLY A 239 -7.55 16.56 16.65
C GLY A 239 -7.79 17.27 15.31
N ASN A 240 -6.74 17.59 14.55
CA ASN A 240 -6.89 18.12 13.21
C ASN A 240 -7.27 16.99 12.24
N THR A 241 -8.10 17.31 11.26
CA THR A 241 -8.36 16.38 10.15
C THR A 241 -7.18 16.40 9.16
N VAL A 242 -6.58 15.26 8.95
CA VAL A 242 -5.51 15.01 7.97
C VAL A 242 -6.05 14.16 6.86
N ILE A 243 -5.98 14.63 5.63
CA ILE A 243 -6.40 13.90 4.44
C ILE A 243 -5.16 13.59 3.60
N PHE A 244 -4.97 12.33 3.23
CA PHE A 244 -4.02 11.91 2.22
C PHE A 244 -4.78 11.70 0.93
N ALA A 245 -4.51 12.54 -0.07
CA ALA A 245 -5.21 12.51 -1.34
C ALA A 245 -4.23 12.30 -2.50
N LEU A 246 -4.54 11.36 -3.37
CA LEU A 246 -3.77 11.04 -4.57
C LEU A 246 -4.53 11.52 -5.80
N ASN A 247 -3.84 12.17 -6.73
CA ASN A 247 -4.32 12.34 -8.10
C ASN A 247 -3.51 11.43 -9.02
N ARG A 248 -4.11 10.37 -9.53
CA ARG A 248 -3.48 9.40 -10.44
C ARG A 248 -3.46 9.85 -11.90
N SER A 249 -4.09 10.96 -12.26
CA SER A 249 -4.08 11.42 -13.66
C SER A 249 -2.68 11.87 -14.08
N CYS A 250 -2.18 11.33 -15.21
CA CYS A 250 -0.93 11.79 -15.81
C CYS A 250 -1.01 13.19 -16.39
N ASP A 251 -2.22 13.65 -16.75
CA ASP A 251 -2.40 14.82 -17.64
C ASP A 251 -3.12 15.97 -16.97
N GLN A 252 -3.97 15.68 -15.98
CA GLN A 252 -4.93 16.66 -15.47
C GLN A 252 -4.77 16.87 -13.97
N GLU A 253 -4.88 18.11 -13.57
CA GLU A 253 -5.14 18.48 -12.18
C GLU A 253 -6.54 18.02 -11.79
N ALA A 254 -6.75 17.80 -10.49
CA ALA A 254 -8.05 17.50 -9.92
C ALA A 254 -8.42 18.56 -8.89
N VAL A 255 -9.68 18.99 -8.88
CA VAL A 255 -10.20 19.83 -7.81
C VAL A 255 -10.92 18.95 -6.80
N LEU A 256 -10.35 18.85 -5.61
CA LEU A 256 -10.92 18.13 -4.47
C LEU A 256 -11.83 19.07 -3.68
N GLU A 257 -13.13 18.81 -3.68
CA GLU A 257 -14.09 19.49 -2.82
C GLU A 257 -14.27 18.73 -1.51
N ILE A 258 -13.91 19.34 -0.39
CA ILE A 258 -14.01 18.75 0.93
C ILE A 258 -15.28 19.25 1.62
N LYS A 259 -16.17 18.31 1.98
CA LYS A 259 -17.43 18.61 2.64
C LYS A 259 -17.52 17.82 3.95
N TYR A 260 -17.97 18.48 5.00
CA TYR A 260 -18.36 17.81 6.23
C TYR A 260 -19.84 17.43 6.16
N GLU A 261 -20.20 16.24 6.63
CA GLU A 261 -21.60 15.87 6.81
C GLU A 261 -22.31 16.76 7.84
N THR A 262 -21.56 17.25 8.84
CA THR A 262 -22.11 18.16 9.86
C THR A 262 -22.48 19.49 9.22
N PRO A 263 -23.75 19.92 9.27
CA PRO A 263 -24.19 21.20 8.73
C PRO A 263 -23.41 22.37 9.31
N ASN A 264 -23.11 23.35 8.45
CA ASN A 264 -22.40 24.61 8.82
C ASN A 264 -20.93 24.47 9.21
N LYS A 265 -20.32 23.30 9.15
CA LYS A 265 -18.88 23.14 9.27
C LYS A 265 -18.23 23.31 7.90
N THR A 266 -17.35 24.31 7.74
CA THR A 266 -16.67 24.61 6.47
C THR A 266 -15.17 24.61 6.67
N VAL A 267 -14.44 24.17 5.65
CA VAL A 267 -12.98 24.27 5.60
C VAL A 267 -12.61 25.71 5.23
N LYS A 268 -11.90 26.41 6.09
CA LYS A 268 -11.46 27.79 5.86
C LYS A 268 -9.99 27.92 5.50
N LYS A 269 -9.18 27.02 6.08
CA LYS A 269 -7.74 27.04 5.92
C LYS A 269 -7.21 25.61 5.87
N ALA A 270 -6.26 25.36 5.02
CA ALA A 270 -5.58 24.08 4.90
C ALA A 270 -4.07 24.29 4.73
N GLU A 271 -3.29 23.43 5.37
CA GLU A 271 -1.89 23.22 5.06
C GLU A 271 -1.79 22.05 4.09
N ILE A 272 -1.15 22.26 2.96
CA ILE A 272 -1.00 21.24 1.92
C ILE A 272 0.47 20.95 1.73
N THR A 273 0.84 19.68 1.81
CA THR A 273 2.18 19.20 1.46
C THR A 273 2.04 18.28 0.26
N THR A 274 2.71 18.60 -0.83
CA THR A 274 2.61 17.89 -2.11
C THR A 274 3.93 17.24 -2.48
N ILE A 275 3.89 16.01 -2.96
CA ILE A 275 4.98 15.30 -3.63
C ILE A 275 4.51 15.08 -5.08
N THR A 276 5.27 15.58 -6.04
CA THR A 276 5.03 15.43 -7.48
C THR A 276 6.32 15.70 -8.25
N SER A 277 6.31 15.44 -9.55
CA SER A 277 7.39 15.78 -10.50
C SER A 277 6.80 16.07 -11.87
N GLU A 278 7.61 16.34 -12.88
CA GLU A 278 7.12 16.55 -14.24
C GLU A 278 6.62 15.26 -14.89
N LYS A 279 7.30 14.13 -14.60
CA LYS A 279 7.00 12.80 -15.14
C LYS A 279 6.86 11.78 -14.03
N THR A 280 6.05 10.77 -14.24
CA THR A 280 5.89 9.65 -13.31
C THR A 280 7.15 8.78 -13.21
N SER A 281 8.00 8.79 -14.24
CA SER A 281 9.28 8.09 -14.30
C SER A 281 10.43 8.84 -13.63
N ASP A 282 10.23 10.07 -13.16
CA ASP A 282 11.29 10.81 -12.47
C ASP A 282 11.63 10.16 -11.14
N MET A 283 12.90 10.23 -10.76
CA MET A 283 13.42 9.68 -9.51
C MET A 283 14.49 10.61 -8.90
N ASN A 284 14.63 10.53 -7.60
CA ASN A 284 15.74 11.17 -6.92
C ASN A 284 17.04 10.44 -7.23
N THR A 285 18.12 11.21 -7.37
CA THR A 285 19.48 10.70 -7.61
C THR A 285 20.47 11.52 -6.80
N LEU A 286 21.71 11.04 -6.64
CA LEU A 286 22.79 11.88 -6.19
C LEU A 286 23.44 12.59 -7.38
N PRO A 287 23.61 13.91 -7.33
CA PRO A 287 23.36 14.83 -6.20
C PRO A 287 21.97 15.49 -6.21
N ASP A 288 21.05 15.04 -7.04
CA ASP A 288 19.76 15.72 -7.28
C ASP A 288 18.59 14.99 -6.60
N GLU A 289 18.18 15.49 -5.43
CA GLU A 289 16.95 15.09 -4.74
C GLU A 289 15.87 16.16 -4.99
N SER A 290 15.23 16.15 -6.17
CA SER A 290 14.22 17.13 -6.56
C SER A 290 12.78 16.72 -6.18
N ILE A 291 12.52 15.41 -6.02
CA ILE A 291 11.20 14.91 -5.63
C ILE A 291 11.12 14.89 -4.10
N VAL A 292 10.78 16.03 -3.54
CA VAL A 292 10.67 16.26 -2.10
C VAL A 292 9.32 16.89 -1.76
N PRO A 293 8.84 16.77 -0.50
CA PRO A 293 7.61 17.43 -0.09
C PRO A 293 7.70 18.95 -0.17
N ALA A 294 6.76 19.56 -0.87
CA ALA A 294 6.60 21.01 -0.92
C ALA A 294 5.34 21.41 -0.15
N ALA A 295 5.50 22.25 0.88
CA ALA A 295 4.40 22.69 1.72
C ALA A 295 3.92 24.08 1.33
N CYS A 296 2.61 24.30 1.31
CA CYS A 296 2.00 25.60 1.16
C CYS A 296 0.79 25.75 2.12
N MET A 297 0.53 27.01 2.50
CA MET A 297 -0.68 27.37 3.24
C MET A 297 -1.71 27.92 2.29
N MET A 298 -2.92 27.36 2.35
CA MET A 298 -4.01 27.78 1.49
C MET A 298 -5.20 28.26 2.32
N GLN A 299 -5.72 29.42 1.96
CA GLN A 299 -7.04 29.83 2.43
C GLN A 299 -8.08 29.37 1.43
N THR A 300 -9.06 28.62 1.88
CA THR A 300 -10.13 28.15 1.01
C THR A 300 -11.43 28.89 1.36
N GLN A 301 -12.07 29.46 0.36
CA GLN A 301 -13.41 30.07 0.55
C GLN A 301 -14.52 29.03 0.45
N SER A 302 -14.25 27.87 -0.17
CA SER A 302 -15.24 26.84 -0.50
C SER A 302 -14.87 25.43 -0.07
N GLY A 303 -13.73 25.22 0.62
CA GLY A 303 -13.23 23.89 0.93
C GLY A 303 -12.60 23.15 -0.25
N SER A 304 -12.28 23.85 -1.33
CA SER A 304 -11.69 23.24 -2.53
C SER A 304 -10.17 23.31 -2.50
N VAL A 305 -9.51 22.22 -2.89
CA VAL A 305 -8.05 22.07 -3.01
C VAL A 305 -7.73 21.56 -4.40
N THR A 306 -6.79 22.18 -5.09
CA THR A 306 -6.31 21.68 -6.37
C THR A 306 -5.15 20.72 -6.14
N LEU A 307 -5.28 19.50 -6.67
CA LEU A 307 -4.26 18.47 -6.67
C LEU A 307 -3.57 18.47 -8.04
N ALA A 308 -2.25 18.65 -8.07
CA ALA A 308 -1.49 18.55 -9.32
C ALA A 308 -1.68 17.17 -9.98
N LYS A 309 -1.38 17.06 -11.27
CA LYS A 309 -1.33 15.76 -11.95
C LYS A 309 -0.32 14.84 -11.23
N HIS A 310 -0.57 13.52 -11.25
CA HIS A 310 0.28 12.47 -10.64
C HIS A 310 0.93 12.94 -9.32
N SER A 311 0.10 13.36 -8.37
CA SER A 311 0.57 13.92 -7.10
C SER A 311 0.06 13.16 -5.88
N ILE A 312 0.85 13.26 -4.82
CA ILE A 312 0.55 12.73 -3.49
C ILE A 312 0.46 13.92 -2.55
N ASN A 313 -0.66 14.07 -1.86
CA ASN A 313 -0.95 15.26 -1.08
C ASN A 313 -1.34 14.90 0.35
N ARG A 314 -0.74 15.55 1.32
CA ARG A 314 -1.19 15.62 2.70
C ARG A 314 -1.87 16.97 2.91
N ILE A 315 -3.12 16.95 3.33
CA ILE A 315 -3.94 18.14 3.55
C ILE A 315 -4.36 18.15 5.02
N VAL A 316 -3.89 19.12 5.79
CA VAL A 316 -4.29 19.32 7.17
C VAL A 316 -5.32 20.44 7.23
N LEU A 317 -6.54 20.10 7.65
CA LEU A 317 -7.61 21.08 7.81
C LEU A 317 -7.46 21.78 9.15
N LEU A 318 -7.28 23.10 9.07
CA LEU A 318 -7.10 23.94 10.26
C LEU A 318 -8.44 24.58 10.67
N PRO A 319 -8.64 24.84 11.99
CA PRO A 319 -9.84 25.45 12.53
C PRO A 319 -10.22 26.79 11.93
#